data_b711bdf62669c4325ae719905d7ca931
#
_entry.id   b711bdf62669c4325ae719905d7ca931
#
_cell.length_a   1.000
_cell.length_b   1.000
_cell.length_c   1.000
_cell.angle_alpha   90.00
_cell.angle_beta   90.00
_cell.angle_gamma   90.00
#
_symmetry.space_group_name_H-M   'P 1'
#
loop_
_entity.id
_entity.type
_entity.pdbx_description
1 polymer ?
#
loop_
_entity_poly.entity_id
_entity_poly.type
_entity_poly.pdbx_seq_one_letter_code
_entity_poly.pdbx_strand_id
1 'polypeptide(L)'
;MDTLATSKETSNSKQNNLSYCFRNYSNNMHKKIFHFLPILFAIFLGGCAVFDEFLQIGPDSVQDSRGEFNSVIAETNDQQLLLNLIKRRYGDSISVLEVSSVSTSVEWQRGGSVALTIFDDTTAGIGGAARYTEKPTITYLPLKGGDFIKKVLSPVDSDMLMLLSRSGWSLDRILNLVVNNINGLDNAHSASGPSPEFAPSYRRFDKFLTAMRKVERNDLQFGYLVKADKTRQLALYFRKSSLNKPEVQDLMEIMKLDGKSNIYPIYAELETEENRAEIQIDFRSLAGIQFYLSHGVDIPAEHMSQGLVQRTKNEDG
;
A
#
# COMPACT_ATOMS: atom_id res chain seq x y z
N MET A 1 24.93 99.71 -41.43
CA MET A 1 25.17 98.48 -42.18
C MET A 1 25.67 97.36 -41.32
N ASP A 2 25.34 97.36 -39.95
CA ASP A 2 25.97 96.48 -38.99
C ASP A 2 25.00 95.61 -38.16
N THR A 3 23.75 95.47 -38.55
CA THR A 3 22.72 94.70 -37.80
C THR A 3 22.36 93.36 -38.38
N LEU A 4 22.89 92.94 -39.57
CA LEU A 4 22.64 91.72 -40.25
C LEU A 4 23.70 90.59 -40.02
N ALA A 5 24.87 90.91 -39.53
CA ALA A 5 25.97 89.94 -39.30
C ALA A 5 25.80 89.13 -37.99
N THR A 6 25.25 89.75 -37.00
CA THR A 6 25.11 89.10 -35.62
C THR A 6 23.97 88.05 -35.54
N SER A 7 22.97 88.15 -36.41
CA SER A 7 21.87 87.20 -36.44
C SER A 7 22.21 85.82 -37.07
N LYS A 8 23.17 85.74 -38.00
CA LYS A 8 23.60 84.50 -38.64
C LYS A 8 24.53 83.67 -37.84
N GLU A 9 25.40 84.28 -37.03
CA GLU A 9 26.34 83.52 -36.13
C GLU A 9 25.62 82.85 -34.95
N THR A 10 24.59 83.48 -34.38
CA THR A 10 23.82 82.90 -33.26
C THR A 10 22.89 81.75 -33.73
N SER A 11 22.41 81.75 -34.95
CA SER A 11 21.61 80.69 -35.55
C SER A 11 22.45 79.43 -35.84
N ASN A 12 23.67 79.63 -36.36
CA ASN A 12 24.57 78.51 -36.67
C ASN A 12 25.16 77.83 -35.40
N SER A 13 25.40 78.59 -34.33
CA SER A 13 25.86 78.08 -33.07
C SER A 13 24.77 77.19 -32.37
N LYS A 14 23.50 77.60 -32.43
CA LYS A 14 22.38 76.81 -31.89
C LYS A 14 22.12 75.53 -32.67
N GLN A 15 22.21 75.54 -33.99
CA GLN A 15 22.05 74.34 -34.82
C GLN A 15 23.17 73.30 -34.62
N ASN A 16 24.39 73.76 -34.47
CA ASN A 16 25.54 72.87 -34.17
C ASN A 16 25.45 72.24 -32.79
N ASN A 17 24.98 72.97 -31.79
CA ASN A 17 24.78 72.40 -30.43
C ASN A 17 23.62 71.37 -30.34
N LEU A 18 22.53 71.57 -31.08
CA LEU A 18 21.45 70.58 -31.16
C LEU A 18 21.89 69.30 -31.86
N SER A 19 22.67 69.42 -32.95
CA SER A 19 23.15 68.22 -33.65
C SER A 19 24.19 67.43 -32.84
N TYR A 20 25.00 68.09 -32.04
CA TYR A 20 25.93 67.44 -31.11
C TYR A 20 25.18 66.75 -29.92
N CYS A 21 24.12 67.35 -29.43
CA CYS A 21 23.32 66.76 -28.34
C CYS A 21 22.55 65.51 -28.83
N PHE A 22 21.95 65.55 -30.02
CA PHE A 22 21.27 64.39 -30.63
C PHE A 22 22.24 63.24 -30.95
N ARG A 23 23.44 63.54 -31.42
CA ARG A 23 24.46 62.57 -31.80
C ARG A 23 25.03 61.85 -30.55
N ASN A 24 25.23 62.57 -29.46
CA ASN A 24 25.70 62.00 -28.20
C ASN A 24 24.60 61.18 -27.50
N TYR A 25 23.34 61.58 -27.60
CA TYR A 25 22.20 60.85 -27.02
C TYR A 25 22.00 59.53 -27.77
N SER A 26 22.07 59.54 -29.13
CA SER A 26 21.98 58.33 -29.93
C SER A 26 23.13 57.35 -29.67
N ASN A 27 24.36 57.81 -29.59
CA ASN A 27 25.53 56.95 -29.31
C ASN A 27 25.51 56.34 -27.89
N ASN A 28 24.97 57.04 -26.90
CA ASN A 28 24.86 56.51 -25.53
C ASN A 28 23.71 55.53 -25.43
N MET A 29 22.65 55.67 -26.19
CA MET A 29 21.52 54.75 -26.23
C MET A 29 21.90 53.43 -26.91
N HIS A 30 22.64 53.50 -28.03
CA HIS A 30 23.14 52.27 -28.67
C HIS A 30 24.17 51.52 -27.84
N LYS A 31 25.06 52.22 -27.10
CA LYS A 31 25.99 51.57 -26.18
C LYS A 31 25.27 50.90 -25.01
N LYS A 32 24.24 51.49 -24.45
CA LYS A 32 23.45 50.87 -23.36
C LYS A 32 22.67 49.66 -23.86
N ILE A 33 22.06 49.75 -25.02
CA ILE A 33 21.31 48.61 -25.60
C ILE A 33 22.25 47.43 -25.90
N PHE A 34 23.48 47.72 -26.38
CA PHE A 34 24.45 46.67 -26.70
C PHE A 34 25.00 45.95 -25.47
N HIS A 35 24.97 46.57 -24.31
CA HIS A 35 25.33 45.91 -23.03
C HIS A 35 24.20 45.16 -22.37
N PHE A 36 22.94 45.51 -22.65
CA PHE A 36 21.76 44.80 -22.14
C PHE A 36 21.38 43.59 -23.01
N LEU A 37 21.73 43.58 -24.28
CA LEU A 37 21.42 42.48 -25.18
C LEU A 37 22.02 41.13 -24.82
N PRO A 38 23.33 41.04 -24.41
CA PRO A 38 23.93 39.78 -23.98
C PRO A 38 23.38 39.30 -22.63
N ILE A 39 22.97 40.21 -21.73
CA ILE A 39 22.38 39.87 -20.45
C ILE A 39 20.95 39.29 -20.67
N LEU A 40 20.17 39.89 -21.57
CA LEU A 40 18.88 39.39 -21.95
C LEU A 40 18.97 38.03 -22.65
N PHE A 41 20.00 37.83 -23.47
CA PHE A 41 20.30 36.59 -24.17
C PHE A 41 20.79 35.48 -23.16
N ALA A 42 21.56 35.84 -22.14
CA ALA A 42 21.98 34.92 -21.08
C ALA A 42 20.82 34.49 -20.20
N ILE A 43 19.84 35.36 -19.93
CA ILE A 43 18.61 35.02 -19.22
C ILE A 43 17.73 34.09 -20.04
N PHE A 44 17.69 34.27 -21.37
CA PHE A 44 16.96 33.37 -22.29
C PHE A 44 17.61 31.97 -22.39
N LEU A 45 18.94 31.90 -22.39
CA LEU A 45 19.67 30.62 -22.43
C LEU A 45 19.69 29.91 -21.07
N GLY A 46 19.69 30.64 -19.96
CA GLY A 46 19.63 30.05 -18.61
C GLY A 46 18.23 29.60 -18.20
N GLY A 47 17.18 30.15 -18.83
CA GLY A 47 15.79 29.82 -18.50
C GLY A 47 15.37 28.41 -18.88
N CYS A 48 16.00 27.80 -19.88
CA CYS A 48 15.65 26.42 -20.27
C CYS A 48 16.20 25.35 -19.33
N ALA A 49 17.36 25.58 -18.69
CA ALA A 49 18.00 24.59 -17.83
C ALA A 49 17.37 24.49 -16.42
N VAL A 50 16.81 25.59 -15.92
CA VAL A 50 16.17 25.62 -14.59
C VAL A 50 14.71 25.15 -14.64
N PHE A 51 14.08 25.16 -15.83
CA PHE A 51 12.68 24.78 -16.01
C PHE A 51 12.47 23.26 -16.14
N ASP A 52 13.51 22.52 -16.54
CA ASP A 52 13.40 21.06 -16.72
C ASP A 52 13.35 20.30 -15.37
N GLU A 53 13.99 20.88 -14.34
CA GLU A 53 14.03 20.27 -13.00
C GLU A 53 12.76 20.55 -12.17
N PHE A 54 11.96 21.54 -12.59
CA PHE A 54 10.72 21.90 -11.89
C PHE A 54 9.47 21.20 -12.45
N LEU A 55 9.60 20.56 -13.61
CA LEU A 55 8.51 19.86 -14.27
C LEU A 55 8.98 18.45 -14.62
N GLN A 56 8.88 17.54 -13.67
CA GLN A 56 8.96 16.09 -13.92
C GLN A 56 7.81 15.67 -14.83
N ILE A 57 7.97 15.96 -16.13
CA ILE A 57 6.98 15.66 -17.16
C ILE A 57 7.54 14.53 -18.02
N GLY A 58 6.79 13.46 -18.14
CA GLY A 58 7.17 12.35 -19.00
C GLY A 58 7.13 11.00 -18.25
N PRO A 59 7.91 10.02 -18.70
CA PRO A 59 7.97 8.69 -18.08
C PRO A 59 8.30 8.72 -16.58
N ASP A 60 9.12 9.67 -16.14
CA ASP A 60 9.54 9.82 -14.74
C ASP A 60 8.38 10.23 -13.83
N SER A 61 7.50 11.13 -14.28
CA SER A 61 6.29 11.50 -13.53
C SER A 61 5.32 10.32 -13.35
N VAL A 62 5.25 9.43 -14.32
CA VAL A 62 4.44 8.21 -14.24
C VAL A 62 5.06 7.23 -13.25
N GLN A 63 6.37 7.18 -13.18
CA GLN A 63 7.08 6.28 -12.27
C GLN A 63 6.89 6.72 -10.82
N ASP A 64 7.04 7.99 -10.52
CA ASP A 64 6.88 8.56 -9.17
C ASP A 64 5.41 8.50 -8.73
N SER A 65 4.48 8.94 -9.56
CA SER A 65 3.05 8.90 -9.25
C SER A 65 2.54 7.47 -9.00
N ARG A 66 3.05 6.48 -9.75
CA ARG A 66 2.67 5.08 -9.55
C ARG A 66 3.10 4.56 -8.17
N GLY A 67 4.30 4.95 -7.70
CA GLY A 67 4.78 4.60 -6.36
C GLY A 67 3.88 5.19 -5.27
N GLU A 68 3.53 6.46 -5.40
CA GLU A 68 2.66 7.17 -4.48
C GLU A 68 1.24 6.58 -4.47
N PHE A 69 0.63 6.32 -5.63
CA PHE A 69 -0.69 5.69 -5.70
C PHE A 69 -0.70 4.30 -5.04
N ASN A 70 0.32 3.48 -5.27
CA ASN A 70 0.41 2.17 -4.65
C ASN A 70 0.52 2.27 -3.12
N SER A 71 1.30 3.23 -2.60
CA SER A 71 1.44 3.43 -1.15
C SER A 71 0.13 3.91 -0.51
N VAL A 72 -0.57 4.86 -1.14
CA VAL A 72 -1.87 5.36 -0.66
C VAL A 72 -2.93 4.26 -0.69
N ILE A 73 -2.96 3.43 -1.74
CA ILE A 73 -3.88 2.29 -1.83
C ILE A 73 -3.57 1.27 -0.72
N ALA A 74 -2.30 0.94 -0.48
CA ALA A 74 -1.91 0.04 0.59
C ALA A 74 -2.33 0.58 1.96
N GLU A 75 -2.04 1.84 2.26
CA GLU A 75 -2.46 2.50 3.49
C GLU A 75 -3.98 2.51 3.66
N THR A 76 -4.72 2.80 2.60
CA THR A 76 -6.19 2.79 2.63
C THR A 76 -6.73 1.39 2.90
N ASN A 77 -6.11 0.35 2.33
CA ASN A 77 -6.48 -1.04 2.60
C ASN A 77 -6.21 -1.42 4.07
N ASP A 78 -5.08 -0.98 4.64
CA ASP A 78 -4.75 -1.21 6.05
C ASP A 78 -5.75 -0.50 6.98
N GLN A 79 -6.11 0.74 6.67
CA GLN A 79 -7.14 1.50 7.39
C GLN A 79 -8.51 0.79 7.32
N GLN A 80 -8.89 0.28 6.15
CA GLN A 80 -10.13 -0.48 5.97
C GLN A 80 -10.11 -1.79 6.76
N LEU A 81 -8.98 -2.50 6.75
CA LEU A 81 -8.81 -3.71 7.55
C LEU A 81 -8.98 -3.40 9.05
N LEU A 82 -8.29 -2.39 9.56
CA LEU A 82 -8.40 -1.96 10.96
C LEU A 82 -9.84 -1.59 11.32
N LEU A 83 -10.51 -0.80 10.47
CA LEU A 83 -11.92 -0.44 10.67
C LEU A 83 -12.81 -1.68 10.71
N ASN A 84 -12.58 -2.66 9.85
CA ASN A 84 -13.34 -3.92 9.84
C ASN A 84 -13.06 -4.75 11.09
N LEU A 85 -11.83 -4.77 11.63
CA LEU A 85 -11.52 -5.43 12.90
C LEU A 85 -12.25 -4.77 14.07
N ILE A 86 -12.28 -3.45 14.11
CA ILE A 86 -13.05 -2.70 15.13
C ILE A 86 -14.53 -3.02 15.00
N LYS A 87 -15.12 -2.93 13.81
CA LYS A 87 -16.52 -3.27 13.57
C LYS A 87 -16.85 -4.70 14.01
N ARG A 88 -15.98 -5.67 13.69
CA ARG A 88 -16.13 -7.06 14.15
C ARG A 88 -16.15 -7.17 15.65
N ARG A 89 -15.28 -6.42 16.33
CA ARG A 89 -15.21 -6.42 17.79
C ARG A 89 -16.49 -5.92 18.45
N TYR A 90 -17.19 -4.98 17.78
CA TYR A 90 -18.47 -4.42 18.21
C TYR A 90 -19.71 -5.19 17.69
N GLY A 91 -19.49 -6.28 16.94
CA GLY A 91 -20.60 -7.06 16.36
C GLY A 91 -21.20 -6.45 15.11
N ASP A 92 -20.61 -5.39 14.57
CA ASP A 92 -21.08 -4.70 13.39
C ASP A 92 -20.74 -5.45 12.10
N SER A 93 -21.52 -5.18 11.05
CA SER A 93 -21.26 -5.70 9.71
C SER A 93 -20.01 -5.07 9.10
N ILE A 94 -19.14 -5.92 8.53
CA ILE A 94 -17.99 -5.48 7.76
C ILE A 94 -18.39 -5.06 6.35
N SER A 95 -17.61 -4.15 5.78
CA SER A 95 -17.69 -3.79 4.37
C SER A 95 -16.35 -4.08 3.70
N VAL A 96 -16.39 -4.77 2.55
CA VAL A 96 -15.20 -5.02 1.75
C VAL A 96 -15.36 -4.29 0.42
N LEU A 97 -14.48 -3.32 0.19
CA LEU A 97 -14.37 -2.59 -1.07
C LEU A 97 -13.09 -3.07 -1.75
N GLU A 98 -13.22 -3.53 -2.97
CA GLU A 98 -12.09 -3.95 -3.79
C GLU A 98 -11.79 -2.85 -4.81
N VAL A 99 -10.53 -2.39 -4.87
CA VAL A 99 -10.09 -1.46 -5.91
C VAL A 99 -9.97 -2.25 -7.21
N SER A 100 -10.87 -2.00 -8.16
CA SER A 100 -10.87 -2.74 -9.42
C SER A 100 -9.96 -2.11 -10.46
N SER A 101 -9.86 -0.79 -10.47
CA SER A 101 -8.96 -0.08 -11.38
C SER A 101 -8.60 1.30 -10.86
N VAL A 102 -7.38 1.72 -11.17
CA VAL A 102 -6.90 3.09 -11.01
C VAL A 102 -6.54 3.59 -12.40
N SER A 103 -7.16 4.66 -12.83
CA SER A 103 -6.87 5.33 -14.09
C SER A 103 -6.52 6.78 -13.80
N THR A 104 -5.40 7.24 -14.35
CA THR A 104 -4.97 8.63 -14.20
C THR A 104 -4.94 9.28 -15.58
N SER A 105 -5.62 10.39 -15.73
CA SER A 105 -5.50 11.25 -16.91
C SER A 105 -4.75 12.52 -16.53
N VAL A 106 -3.73 12.84 -17.35
CA VAL A 106 -2.89 14.03 -17.18
C VAL A 106 -3.22 15.01 -18.31
N GLU A 107 -3.63 16.21 -17.94
CA GLU A 107 -3.92 17.27 -18.89
C GLU A 107 -2.95 18.44 -18.68
N TRP A 108 -2.28 18.80 -19.77
CA TRP A 108 -1.34 19.91 -19.81
C TRP A 108 -1.92 21.05 -20.63
N GLN A 109 -2.09 22.22 -20.04
CA GLN A 109 -2.48 23.43 -20.74
C GLN A 109 -1.34 24.45 -20.63
N ARG A 110 -0.77 24.82 -21.79
CA ARG A 110 0.17 25.91 -21.90
C ARG A 110 -0.55 27.11 -22.56
N GLY A 111 -0.66 28.20 -21.85
CA GLY A 111 -1.16 29.47 -22.36
C GLY A 111 -0.07 30.54 -22.25
N GLY A 112 0.44 31.05 -23.36
CA GLY A 112 1.30 32.21 -23.37
C GLY A 112 0.58 33.35 -24.06
N SER A 113 0.40 34.50 -23.43
CA SER A 113 -0.05 35.73 -24.03
C SER A 113 1.07 36.76 -23.97
N VAL A 114 1.50 37.24 -25.16
CA VAL A 114 2.38 38.41 -25.28
C VAL A 114 1.48 39.57 -25.63
N ALA A 115 1.19 40.45 -24.68
CA ALA A 115 0.49 41.69 -24.94
C ALA A 115 1.53 42.80 -25.07
N LEU A 116 1.76 43.29 -26.31
CA LEU A 116 2.53 44.50 -26.59
C LEU A 116 1.53 45.64 -26.73
N THR A 117 1.36 46.43 -25.70
CA THR A 117 0.60 47.67 -25.78
C THR A 117 1.61 48.82 -25.93
N ILE A 118 1.70 49.37 -27.14
CA ILE A 118 2.53 50.53 -27.39
C ILE A 118 1.62 51.76 -27.32
N PHE A 119 1.43 52.27 -26.14
CA PHE A 119 0.94 53.62 -25.90
C PHE A 119 1.77 54.23 -24.78
N ASP A 120 2.08 55.45 -24.87
CA ASP A 120 2.93 56.43 -24.17
C ASP A 120 3.40 56.18 -22.71
N ASP A 121 3.07 55.06 -22.12
CA ASP A 121 3.61 54.58 -20.84
C ASP A 121 3.96 53.09 -21.00
N THR A 122 5.27 52.82 -21.14
CA THR A 122 5.81 51.51 -21.54
C THR A 122 5.74 50.52 -20.41
N THR A 123 4.65 49.77 -20.34
CA THR A 123 4.59 48.52 -19.54
C THR A 123 4.55 47.32 -20.48
N ALA A 124 5.69 46.67 -20.69
CA ALA A 124 5.76 45.39 -21.39
C ALA A 124 5.50 44.27 -20.34
N GLY A 125 4.34 43.66 -20.38
CA GLY A 125 3.99 42.48 -19.56
C GLY A 125 4.15 41.23 -20.39
N ILE A 126 5.05 40.32 -19.99
CA ILE A 126 5.12 38.94 -20.49
C ILE A 126 4.43 38.06 -19.45
N GLY A 127 3.23 37.56 -19.78
CA GLY A 127 2.49 36.62 -18.93
C GLY A 127 2.54 35.21 -19.54
N GLY A 128 3.13 34.26 -18.86
CA GLY A 128 3.04 32.85 -19.18
C GLY A 128 2.25 32.14 -18.07
N ALA A 129 1.21 31.39 -18.45
CA ALA A 129 0.48 30.52 -17.52
C ALA A 129 0.65 29.08 -17.98
N ALA A 130 1.19 28.23 -17.10
CA ALA A 130 1.21 26.78 -17.27
C ALA A 130 0.27 26.17 -16.23
N ARG A 131 -0.67 25.34 -16.67
CA ARG A 131 -1.59 24.62 -15.81
C ARG A 131 -1.40 23.12 -15.99
N TYR A 132 -1.01 22.46 -14.90
CA TYR A 132 -0.98 21.01 -14.81
C TYR A 132 -2.24 20.54 -14.05
N THR A 133 -2.95 19.57 -14.61
CA THR A 133 -4.12 19.00 -13.96
C THR A 133 -4.03 17.48 -14.06
N GLU A 134 -3.96 16.84 -12.93
CA GLU A 134 -4.04 15.39 -12.79
C GLU A 134 -5.43 15.01 -12.27
N LYS A 135 -6.08 14.04 -12.92
CA LYS A 135 -7.43 13.56 -12.59
C LYS A 135 -7.38 12.05 -12.36
N PRO A 136 -7.00 11.60 -11.15
CA PRO A 136 -7.10 10.19 -10.83
C PRO A 136 -8.56 9.77 -10.72
N THR A 137 -8.90 8.62 -11.31
CA THR A 137 -10.20 7.97 -11.19
C THR A 137 -9.98 6.60 -10.57
N ILE A 138 -10.51 6.40 -9.36
CA ILE A 138 -10.43 5.13 -8.64
C ILE A 138 -11.83 4.48 -8.68
N THR A 139 -11.90 3.26 -9.19
CA THR A 139 -13.14 2.49 -9.24
C THR A 139 -13.14 1.46 -8.14
N TYR A 140 -14.12 1.55 -7.25
CA TYR A 140 -14.35 0.60 -6.17
C TYR A 140 -15.50 -0.35 -6.53
N LEU A 141 -15.29 -1.64 -6.32
CA LEU A 141 -16.33 -2.66 -6.41
C LEU A 141 -16.67 -3.15 -5.01
N PRO A 142 -17.88 -2.89 -4.50
CA PRO A 142 -18.31 -3.49 -3.25
C PRO A 142 -18.60 -4.97 -3.47
N LEU A 143 -17.97 -5.82 -2.69
CA LEU A 143 -18.33 -7.25 -2.66
C LEU A 143 -19.69 -7.40 -1.98
N LYS A 144 -20.66 -7.96 -2.71
CA LYS A 144 -22.04 -8.16 -2.24
C LYS A 144 -22.59 -9.54 -2.65
N GLY A 145 -23.61 -9.99 -1.93
CA GLY A 145 -24.35 -11.22 -2.28
C GLY A 145 -23.52 -12.49 -2.22
N GLY A 146 -23.71 -13.38 -3.18
CA GLY A 146 -23.07 -14.69 -3.20
C GLY A 146 -21.55 -14.66 -3.27
N ASP A 147 -20.97 -13.69 -3.96
CA ASP A 147 -19.51 -13.55 -4.06
C ASP A 147 -18.89 -13.11 -2.72
N PHE A 148 -19.56 -12.24 -1.99
CA PHE A 148 -19.17 -11.88 -0.63
C PHE A 148 -19.19 -13.12 0.28
N ILE A 149 -20.27 -13.89 0.25
CA ILE A 149 -20.42 -15.11 1.05
C ILE A 149 -19.30 -16.09 0.72
N LYS A 150 -19.06 -16.37 -0.56
CA LYS A 150 -17.99 -17.29 -0.97
C LYS A 150 -16.61 -16.82 -0.56
N LYS A 151 -16.27 -15.53 -0.75
CA LYS A 151 -14.93 -15.02 -0.44
C LYS A 151 -14.68 -14.86 1.06
N VAL A 152 -15.71 -14.53 1.84
CA VAL A 152 -15.55 -14.12 3.22
C VAL A 152 -15.93 -15.20 4.23
N LEU A 153 -16.94 -16.00 3.93
CA LEU A 153 -17.48 -17.03 4.85
C LEU A 153 -16.97 -18.44 4.56
N SER A 154 -16.46 -18.73 3.36
CA SER A 154 -15.86 -20.05 3.11
C SER A 154 -14.56 -20.23 3.90
N PRO A 155 -14.26 -21.43 4.38
CA PRO A 155 -12.98 -21.74 4.98
C PRO A 155 -11.83 -21.42 4.02
N VAL A 156 -10.70 -21.02 4.58
CA VAL A 156 -9.46 -20.83 3.83
C VAL A 156 -9.05 -22.16 3.19
N ASP A 157 -8.63 -22.11 1.93
CA ASP A 157 -8.17 -23.30 1.22
C ASP A 157 -6.87 -23.83 1.81
N SER A 158 -6.74 -25.16 1.87
CA SER A 158 -5.53 -25.85 2.31
C SER A 158 -4.28 -25.44 1.51
N ASP A 159 -4.43 -25.08 0.22
CA ASP A 159 -3.35 -24.58 -0.62
C ASP A 159 -2.74 -23.27 -0.12
N MET A 160 -3.50 -22.47 0.64
CA MET A 160 -3.02 -21.27 1.30
C MET A 160 -1.89 -21.56 2.30
N LEU A 161 -1.95 -22.68 3.02
CA LEU A 161 -0.86 -23.11 3.93
C LEU A 161 0.45 -23.29 3.16
N MET A 162 0.38 -23.94 2.01
CA MET A 162 1.55 -24.17 1.17
C MET A 162 2.12 -22.86 0.64
N LEU A 163 1.25 -21.95 0.16
CA LEU A 163 1.66 -20.66 -0.37
C LEU A 163 2.36 -19.81 0.70
N LEU A 164 1.76 -19.67 1.86
CA LEU A 164 2.31 -18.90 2.98
C LEU A 164 3.61 -19.51 3.51
N SER A 165 3.68 -20.84 3.63
CA SER A 165 4.90 -21.54 4.03
C SER A 165 6.06 -21.29 3.07
N ARG A 166 5.82 -21.31 1.76
CA ARG A 166 6.82 -21.01 0.73
C ARG A 166 7.21 -19.54 0.67
N SER A 167 6.31 -18.64 1.06
CA SER A 167 6.55 -17.19 1.15
C SER A 167 7.42 -16.80 2.34
N GLY A 168 7.87 -17.75 3.15
CA GLY A 168 8.79 -17.51 4.25
C GLY A 168 8.12 -17.29 5.62
N TRP A 169 6.81 -17.36 5.70
CA TRP A 169 6.10 -17.31 6.98
C TRP A 169 6.44 -18.53 7.85
N SER A 170 6.51 -18.34 9.16
CA SER A 170 6.70 -19.45 10.07
C SER A 170 5.42 -20.26 10.23
N LEU A 171 5.56 -21.60 10.31
CA LEU A 171 4.41 -22.51 10.34
C LEU A 171 3.51 -22.27 11.57
N ASP A 172 4.10 -21.98 12.71
CA ASP A 172 3.37 -21.68 13.94
C ASP A 172 2.47 -20.44 13.79
N ARG A 173 2.95 -19.39 13.13
CA ARG A 173 2.15 -18.19 12.86
C ARG A 173 1.01 -18.45 11.88
N ILE A 174 1.30 -19.20 10.82
CA ILE A 174 0.28 -19.56 9.83
C ILE A 174 -0.83 -20.36 10.51
N LEU A 175 -0.47 -21.44 11.22
CA LEU A 175 -1.44 -22.30 11.87
C LEU A 175 -2.23 -21.56 12.95
N ASN A 176 -1.58 -20.70 13.73
CA ASN A 176 -2.28 -19.89 14.73
C ASN A 176 -3.35 -18.98 14.10
N LEU A 177 -3.11 -18.45 12.90
CA LEU A 177 -4.02 -17.55 12.26
C LEU A 177 -5.18 -18.27 11.55
N VAL A 178 -4.86 -19.33 10.77
CA VAL A 178 -5.83 -19.92 9.84
C VAL A 178 -6.53 -21.17 10.35
N VAL A 179 -6.07 -21.78 11.44
CA VAL A 179 -6.60 -23.05 11.96
C VAL A 179 -7.51 -22.81 13.15
N ASN A 180 -8.69 -23.40 13.13
CA ASN A 180 -9.62 -23.51 14.25
C ASN A 180 -9.29 -24.71 15.15
N ASN A 181 -9.07 -25.86 14.53
CA ASN A 181 -8.78 -27.12 15.20
C ASN A 181 -7.79 -27.93 14.37
N ILE A 182 -6.89 -28.64 15.03
CA ILE A 182 -5.98 -29.63 14.44
C ILE A 182 -5.91 -30.86 15.34
N ASN A 183 -6.33 -32.01 14.86
CA ASN A 183 -6.33 -33.27 15.61
C ASN A 183 -6.96 -33.14 17.03
N GLY A 184 -8.07 -32.40 17.14
CA GLY A 184 -8.75 -32.17 18.42
C GLY A 184 -8.03 -31.18 19.35
N LEU A 185 -7.08 -30.41 18.83
CA LEU A 185 -6.46 -29.27 19.51
C LEU A 185 -7.17 -27.99 19.08
N ASP A 186 -8.01 -27.44 19.94
CA ASP A 186 -8.76 -26.21 19.66
C ASP A 186 -7.89 -24.97 19.79
N ASN A 187 -7.96 -24.12 18.78
CA ASN A 187 -7.29 -22.84 18.73
C ASN A 187 -8.31 -21.70 18.86
N ALA A 188 -8.64 -21.32 20.10
CA ALA A 188 -9.57 -20.24 20.39
C ALA A 188 -10.83 -20.27 19.47
N HIS A 189 -11.42 -21.47 19.35
CA HIS A 189 -12.52 -21.73 18.40
C HIS A 189 -13.71 -20.79 18.59
N SER A 190 -14.08 -20.48 19.85
CA SER A 190 -15.16 -19.53 20.14
C SER A 190 -14.83 -18.10 19.73
N ALA A 191 -13.56 -17.74 19.61
CA ALA A 191 -13.15 -16.43 19.12
C ALA A 191 -13.41 -16.27 17.61
N SER A 192 -13.80 -17.32 16.90
CA SER A 192 -14.15 -17.27 15.48
C SER A 192 -15.64 -17.02 15.23
N GLY A 193 -16.45 -16.98 16.26
CA GLY A 193 -17.90 -16.76 16.19
C GLY A 193 -18.33 -15.36 16.65
N PRO A 194 -19.52 -14.92 16.28
CA PRO A 194 -20.00 -13.57 16.58
C PRO A 194 -20.31 -13.32 18.06
N SER A 195 -20.47 -14.34 18.87
CA SER A 195 -20.85 -14.24 20.28
C SER A 195 -20.14 -15.31 21.11
N PRO A 196 -18.84 -15.18 21.39
CA PRO A 196 -18.16 -16.13 22.24
C PRO A 196 -18.63 -15.94 23.67
N GLU A 197 -19.44 -16.87 24.18
CA GLU A 197 -19.80 -16.88 25.61
C GLU A 197 -18.61 -17.30 26.48
N PHE A 198 -17.76 -18.18 25.93
CA PHE A 198 -16.56 -18.68 26.61
C PHE A 198 -15.37 -18.64 25.66
N ALA A 199 -14.22 -18.16 26.15
CA ALA A 199 -12.97 -18.38 25.47
C ALA A 199 -12.59 -19.86 25.59
N PRO A 200 -12.34 -20.57 24.48
CA PRO A 200 -11.95 -21.97 24.59
C PRO A 200 -10.56 -22.08 25.23
N SER A 201 -10.34 -23.21 25.88
CA SER A 201 -9.01 -23.57 26.36
C SER A 201 -8.08 -23.83 25.18
N TYR A 202 -7.34 -22.82 24.77
CA TYR A 202 -6.30 -22.95 23.76
C TYR A 202 -4.94 -23.39 24.34
N ARG A 203 -4.85 -23.72 25.64
CA ARG A 203 -3.59 -24.11 26.29
C ARG A 203 -2.90 -25.29 25.61
N ARG A 204 -3.66 -26.27 25.11
CA ARG A 204 -3.11 -27.42 24.38
C ARG A 204 -2.59 -26.99 23.00
N PHE A 205 -3.31 -26.11 22.32
CA PHE A 205 -2.89 -25.55 21.03
C PHE A 205 -1.64 -24.67 21.18
N ASP A 206 -1.53 -23.89 22.25
CA ASP A 206 -0.33 -23.09 22.52
C ASP A 206 0.91 -23.95 22.80
N LYS A 207 0.74 -25.08 23.51
CA LYS A 207 1.82 -26.10 23.67
C LYS A 207 2.22 -26.65 22.29
N PHE A 208 1.27 -26.97 21.43
CA PHE A 208 1.53 -27.41 20.07
C PHE A 208 2.32 -26.36 19.26
N LEU A 209 1.92 -25.09 19.27
CA LEU A 209 2.65 -24.02 18.60
C LEU A 209 4.07 -23.84 19.17
N THR A 210 4.21 -23.97 20.47
CA THR A 210 5.52 -23.90 21.15
C THR A 210 6.42 -25.07 20.74
N ALA A 211 5.87 -26.29 20.65
CA ALA A 211 6.61 -27.44 20.13
C ALA A 211 7.00 -27.25 18.66
N MET A 212 6.09 -26.75 17.83
CA MET A 212 6.40 -26.43 16.42
C MET A 212 7.55 -25.44 16.26
N ARG A 213 7.64 -24.41 17.10
CA ARG A 213 8.74 -23.42 17.05
C ARG A 213 10.11 -24.03 17.36
N LYS A 214 10.15 -25.12 18.13
CA LYS A 214 11.40 -25.82 18.48
C LYS A 214 11.90 -26.70 17.34
N VAL A 215 11.00 -27.16 16.46
CA VAL A 215 11.37 -28.00 15.33
C VAL A 215 12.02 -27.14 14.24
N GLU A 216 13.21 -27.53 13.80
CA GLU A 216 13.92 -26.82 12.74
C GLU A 216 13.11 -26.84 11.44
N ARG A 217 13.12 -25.70 10.72
CA ARG A 217 12.39 -25.53 9.45
C ARG A 217 12.72 -26.60 8.40
N ASN A 218 13.93 -27.15 8.45
CA ASN A 218 14.36 -28.20 7.55
C ASN A 218 13.85 -29.57 7.94
N ASP A 219 13.37 -29.76 9.15
CA ASP A 219 12.91 -31.05 9.67
C ASP A 219 11.42 -31.27 9.49
N LEU A 220 10.68 -30.17 9.26
CA LEU A 220 9.23 -30.17 9.11
C LEU A 220 8.83 -29.26 7.93
N GLN A 221 8.06 -29.79 6.98
CA GLN A 221 7.63 -29.07 5.79
C GLN A 221 6.23 -29.50 5.36
N PHE A 222 5.47 -28.57 4.80
CA PHE A 222 4.27 -28.88 4.01
C PHE A 222 4.67 -29.31 2.60
N GLY A 223 3.98 -30.31 2.06
CA GLY A 223 4.18 -30.80 0.70
C GLY A 223 2.90 -31.38 0.14
N TYR A 224 2.94 -31.80 -1.12
CA TYR A 224 1.85 -32.53 -1.74
C TYR A 224 2.23 -33.97 -1.99
N LEU A 225 1.35 -34.87 -1.56
CA LEU A 225 1.33 -36.25 -2.03
C LEU A 225 0.57 -36.31 -3.33
N VAL A 226 1.16 -36.91 -4.34
CA VAL A 226 0.48 -37.17 -5.61
C VAL A 226 -0.09 -38.59 -5.55
N LYS A 227 -1.41 -38.71 -5.52
CA LYS A 227 -2.12 -39.99 -5.55
C LYS A 227 -2.09 -40.63 -6.93
N ALA A 228 -2.44 -41.91 -7.02
CA ALA A 228 -2.43 -42.65 -8.28
C ALA A 228 -3.36 -42.05 -9.35
N ASP A 229 -4.44 -41.41 -8.94
CA ASP A 229 -5.41 -40.69 -9.78
C ASP A 229 -4.94 -39.29 -10.19
N LYS A 230 -3.65 -38.93 -9.88
CA LYS A 230 -3.04 -37.61 -10.08
C LYS A 230 -3.63 -36.47 -9.23
N THR A 231 -4.53 -36.75 -8.30
CA THR A 231 -4.96 -35.77 -7.32
C THR A 231 -3.83 -35.43 -6.36
N ARG A 232 -3.81 -34.18 -5.88
CA ARG A 232 -2.82 -33.72 -4.91
C ARG A 232 -3.45 -33.65 -3.54
N GLN A 233 -2.80 -34.28 -2.57
CA GLN A 233 -3.19 -34.26 -1.19
C GLN A 233 -2.15 -33.48 -0.38
N LEU A 234 -2.54 -32.44 0.32
CA LEU A 234 -1.65 -31.75 1.24
C LEU A 234 -1.17 -32.71 2.33
N ALA A 235 0.07 -32.65 2.69
CA ALA A 235 0.66 -33.49 3.72
C ALA A 235 1.73 -32.71 4.51
N LEU A 236 1.90 -33.13 5.77
CA LEU A 236 3.02 -32.72 6.60
C LEU A 236 4.13 -33.77 6.47
N TYR A 237 5.32 -33.30 6.15
CA TYR A 237 6.51 -34.11 5.96
C TYR A 237 7.53 -33.87 7.05
N PHE A 238 7.90 -34.91 7.76
CA PHE A 238 9.04 -34.94 8.68
C PHE A 238 10.27 -35.53 7.99
N ARG A 239 11.43 -34.91 8.16
CA ARG A 239 12.68 -35.48 7.65
C ARG A 239 12.98 -36.78 8.36
N LYS A 240 13.26 -37.87 7.63
CA LYS A 240 13.52 -39.19 8.23
C LYS A 240 14.64 -39.18 9.27
N SER A 241 15.72 -38.42 9.03
CA SER A 241 16.83 -38.29 9.98
C SER A 241 16.47 -37.56 11.27
N SER A 242 15.36 -36.85 11.29
CA SER A 242 14.92 -36.03 12.43
C SER A 242 13.83 -36.68 13.26
N LEU A 243 13.30 -37.82 12.82
CA LEU A 243 12.23 -38.52 13.52
C LEU A 243 12.57 -38.87 14.98
N ASN A 244 13.86 -39.14 15.27
CA ASN A 244 14.32 -39.47 16.61
C ASN A 244 14.74 -38.24 17.45
N LYS A 245 14.62 -37.03 16.89
CA LYS A 245 14.88 -35.79 17.65
C LYS A 245 13.80 -35.60 18.72
N PRO A 246 14.16 -35.24 19.99
CA PRO A 246 13.19 -35.04 21.05
C PRO A 246 12.07 -34.06 20.70
N GLU A 247 12.42 -32.96 20.02
CA GLU A 247 11.49 -31.90 19.60
C GLU A 247 10.44 -32.41 18.61
N VAL A 248 10.86 -33.33 17.70
CA VAL A 248 9.97 -33.94 16.71
C VAL A 248 9.05 -34.96 17.36
N GLN A 249 9.58 -35.77 18.30
CA GLN A 249 8.77 -36.74 19.03
C GLN A 249 7.74 -36.05 19.94
N ASP A 250 8.13 -34.97 20.64
CA ASP A 250 7.23 -34.17 21.45
C ASP A 250 6.09 -33.60 20.63
N LEU A 251 6.42 -33.04 19.42
CA LEU A 251 5.42 -32.53 18.50
C LEU A 251 4.45 -33.63 18.01
N MET A 252 4.98 -34.79 17.62
CA MET A 252 4.16 -35.92 17.18
C MET A 252 3.22 -36.43 18.27
N GLU A 253 3.71 -36.50 19.53
CA GLU A 253 2.90 -36.88 20.68
C GLU A 253 1.77 -35.88 20.95
N ILE A 254 2.07 -34.57 20.94
CA ILE A 254 1.06 -33.51 21.09
C ILE A 254 -0.02 -33.60 20.01
N MET A 255 0.39 -33.88 18.75
CA MET A 255 -0.51 -34.05 17.61
C MET A 255 -1.19 -35.42 17.58
N LYS A 256 -0.88 -36.32 18.52
CA LYS A 256 -1.37 -37.71 18.58
C LYS A 256 -1.02 -38.55 17.34
N LEU A 257 0.09 -38.27 16.67
CA LEU A 257 0.52 -39.06 15.52
C LEU A 257 1.13 -40.39 15.94
N ASP A 258 1.04 -41.40 15.09
CA ASP A 258 1.49 -42.77 15.38
C ASP A 258 3.02 -42.97 15.36
N GLY A 259 3.76 -42.01 14.84
CA GLY A 259 5.21 -42.05 14.70
C GLY A 259 5.73 -43.12 13.72
N LYS A 260 4.86 -43.86 13.02
CA LYS A 260 5.24 -44.92 12.10
C LYS A 260 5.61 -44.40 10.71
N SER A 261 5.08 -43.26 10.34
CA SER A 261 5.32 -42.60 9.06
C SER A 261 6.12 -41.31 9.27
N ASN A 262 6.78 -40.89 8.21
CA ASN A 262 7.38 -39.57 8.15
C ASN A 262 6.55 -38.59 7.25
N ILE A 263 5.40 -39.06 6.77
CA ILE A 263 4.50 -38.28 5.93
C ILE A 263 3.08 -38.51 6.45
N TYR A 264 2.39 -37.44 6.79
CA TYR A 264 1.02 -37.45 7.28
C TYR A 264 0.15 -36.64 6.35
N PRO A 265 -0.81 -37.26 5.63
CA PRO A 265 -1.74 -36.53 4.77
C PRO A 265 -2.66 -35.64 5.65
N ILE A 266 -3.05 -34.49 5.11
CA ILE A 266 -3.87 -33.50 5.80
C ILE A 266 -5.24 -33.48 5.13
N TYR A 267 -6.28 -33.67 5.95
CA TYR A 267 -7.67 -33.58 5.53
C TYR A 267 -8.35 -32.36 6.16
N ALA A 268 -9.16 -31.67 5.36
CA ALA A 268 -9.92 -30.50 5.82
C ALA A 268 -11.29 -30.87 6.40
N GLU A 269 -11.60 -32.17 6.46
CA GLU A 269 -12.84 -32.68 7.00
C GLU A 269 -12.55 -33.33 8.36
N LEU A 270 -13.45 -33.10 9.33
CA LEU A 270 -13.38 -33.74 10.63
C LEU A 270 -14.02 -35.12 10.51
N GLU A 271 -13.20 -36.16 10.58
CA GLU A 271 -13.72 -37.53 10.78
C GLU A 271 -14.03 -37.76 12.26
N THR A 272 -15.04 -38.60 12.52
CA THR A 272 -15.49 -38.91 13.89
C THR A 272 -14.52 -39.81 14.66
N GLU A 273 -13.62 -40.51 13.96
CA GLU A 273 -12.66 -41.42 14.58
C GLU A 273 -11.24 -40.81 14.56
N GLU A 274 -10.52 -40.90 15.69
CA GLU A 274 -9.12 -40.47 15.77
C GLU A 274 -8.23 -41.39 14.93
N ASN A 275 -7.80 -40.90 13.78
CA ASN A 275 -6.82 -41.57 12.93
C ASN A 275 -5.45 -40.97 13.15
N ARG A 276 -4.53 -41.76 13.75
CA ARG A 276 -3.17 -41.33 14.08
C ARG A 276 -2.20 -41.33 12.87
N ALA A 277 -2.65 -41.83 11.73
CA ALA A 277 -1.87 -41.88 10.51
C ALA A 277 -2.10 -40.66 9.58
N GLU A 278 -2.96 -39.73 10.00
CA GLU A 278 -3.31 -38.53 9.23
C GLU A 278 -3.52 -37.33 10.14
N ILE A 279 -3.63 -36.17 9.53
CA ILE A 279 -3.87 -34.90 10.22
C ILE A 279 -5.21 -34.35 9.73
N GLN A 280 -6.08 -34.07 10.68
CA GLN A 280 -7.36 -33.42 10.43
C GLN A 280 -7.27 -31.95 10.83
N ILE A 281 -7.61 -31.05 9.92
CA ILE A 281 -7.57 -29.60 10.16
C ILE A 281 -8.92 -28.98 9.84
N ASP A 282 -9.48 -28.24 10.78
CA ASP A 282 -10.58 -27.30 10.54
C ASP A 282 -9.98 -25.90 10.33
N PHE A 283 -10.32 -25.30 9.18
CA PHE A 283 -9.82 -23.98 8.79
C PHE A 283 -10.82 -22.88 9.09
N ARG A 284 -10.33 -21.75 9.56
CA ARG A 284 -11.12 -20.53 9.66
C ARG A 284 -11.48 -19.99 8.28
N SER A 285 -12.66 -19.37 8.20
CA SER A 285 -12.98 -18.47 7.10
C SER A 285 -12.24 -17.13 7.27
N LEU A 286 -12.21 -16.31 6.21
CA LEU A 286 -11.67 -14.95 6.30
C LEU A 286 -12.39 -14.13 7.39
N ALA A 287 -13.72 -14.28 7.49
CA ALA A 287 -14.51 -13.68 8.56
C ALA A 287 -14.07 -14.17 9.95
N GLY A 288 -13.81 -15.48 10.11
CA GLY A 288 -13.32 -16.07 11.34
C GLY A 288 -11.94 -15.54 11.71
N ILE A 289 -11.03 -15.40 10.74
CA ILE A 289 -9.71 -14.80 10.95
C ILE A 289 -9.84 -13.35 11.43
N GLN A 290 -10.68 -12.55 10.77
CA GLN A 290 -10.90 -11.16 11.17
C GLN A 290 -11.52 -11.07 12.58
N PHE A 291 -12.45 -11.98 12.90
CA PHE A 291 -13.05 -12.02 14.21
C PHE A 291 -12.02 -12.41 15.28
N TYR A 292 -11.19 -13.43 15.02
CA TYR A 292 -10.09 -13.80 15.90
C TYR A 292 -9.13 -12.63 16.14
N LEU A 293 -8.70 -11.94 15.06
CA LEU A 293 -7.81 -10.77 15.18
C LEU A 293 -8.48 -9.60 15.91
N SER A 294 -9.80 -9.45 15.82
CA SER A 294 -10.53 -8.37 16.49
C SER A 294 -10.44 -8.43 18.03
N HIS A 295 -10.14 -9.61 18.59
CA HIS A 295 -9.92 -9.74 20.03
C HIS A 295 -8.64 -9.05 20.52
N GLY A 296 -7.70 -8.77 19.61
CA GLY A 296 -6.52 -7.93 19.88
C GLY A 296 -6.79 -6.43 19.88
N VAL A 297 -8.04 -5.99 19.59
CA VAL A 297 -8.41 -4.57 19.65
C VAL A 297 -8.70 -4.18 21.09
N ASP A 298 -7.98 -3.20 21.62
CA ASP A 298 -8.21 -2.65 22.94
C ASP A 298 -9.56 -1.91 22.99
N ILE A 299 -10.37 -2.24 24.01
CA ILE A 299 -11.70 -1.67 24.19
C ILE A 299 -11.72 -0.82 25.44
N PRO A 300 -12.23 0.42 25.38
CA PRO A 300 -12.45 1.22 26.57
C PRO A 300 -13.36 0.52 27.58
N ALA A 301 -12.99 0.56 28.85
CA ALA A 301 -13.75 -0.09 29.94
C ALA A 301 -15.21 0.43 29.99
N GLU A 302 -15.43 1.68 29.61
CA GLU A 302 -16.75 2.28 29.51
C GLU A 302 -17.66 1.58 28.49
N HIS A 303 -17.15 1.24 27.31
CA HIS A 303 -17.91 0.53 26.29
C HIS A 303 -18.27 -0.90 26.73
N MET A 304 -17.38 -1.55 27.48
CA MET A 304 -17.67 -2.84 28.08
C MET A 304 -18.75 -2.76 29.16
N SER A 305 -18.73 -1.72 29.99
CA SER A 305 -19.76 -1.50 31.04
C SER A 305 -21.13 -1.14 30.48
N GLN A 306 -21.16 -0.48 29.32
CA GLN A 306 -22.40 -0.15 28.60
C GLN A 306 -22.94 -1.32 27.79
N GLY A 307 -22.26 -2.47 27.74
CA GLY A 307 -22.67 -3.65 26.97
C GLY A 307 -22.56 -3.48 25.45
N LEU A 308 -21.80 -2.50 24.98
CA LEU A 308 -21.55 -2.28 23.56
C LEU A 308 -20.66 -3.36 22.94
N VAL A 309 -19.86 -4.02 23.76
CA VAL A 309 -18.96 -5.09 23.38
C VAL A 309 -19.05 -6.22 24.41
N GLN A 310 -19.17 -7.45 23.93
CA GLN A 310 -19.14 -8.60 24.81
C GLN A 310 -17.73 -8.82 25.35
N ARG A 311 -17.64 -9.00 26.65
CA ARG A 311 -16.39 -9.36 27.32
C ARG A 311 -16.10 -10.82 27.06
N THR A 312 -14.96 -11.12 26.46
CA THR A 312 -14.48 -12.49 26.37
C THR A 312 -14.08 -12.93 27.78
N LYS A 313 -14.79 -13.91 28.33
CA LYS A 313 -14.44 -14.52 29.61
C LYS A 313 -13.38 -15.59 29.37
N ASN A 314 -12.28 -15.51 30.09
CA ASN A 314 -11.36 -16.64 30.20
C ASN A 314 -11.98 -17.73 31.10
N GLU A 315 -11.55 -19.00 30.96
CA GLU A 315 -12.03 -20.11 31.78
C GLU A 315 -11.79 -19.87 33.29
N ASP A 316 -10.89 -18.98 33.64
CA ASP A 316 -10.53 -18.63 35.00
C ASP A 316 -11.32 -17.41 35.55
N GLY A 317 -12.31 -16.89 34.85
CA GLY A 317 -13.21 -15.79 35.28
C GLY A 317 -13.02 -14.47 34.62
#